data_355537536380df50a02af34a05bdfd6b
#
_entry.id   355537536380df50a02af34a05bdfd6b
#
_cell.length_a   1.000
_cell.length_b   1.000
_cell.length_c   1.000
_cell.angle_alpha   90.00
_cell.angle_beta   90.00
_cell.angle_gamma   90.00
#
_symmetry.space_group_name_H-M   'P 1'
#
loop_
_entity.id
_entity.type
_entity.pdbx_description
1 polymer ?
#
loop_
_entity_poly.entity_id
_entity_poly.type
_entity_poly.pdbx_seq_one_letter_code
_entity_poly.pdbx_strand_id
1 'polypeptide(L)'
;MTGVLLQLSGVVAGYGGSDVLHGVDLAVPEGSITCIVGPNGAGKSTVLRTVSGLLRPRSGSITFDGRSIGGRSPWEILPLGVAQVPQSGALFPSMSVRENVLMGAYIIRRDRATLRERYRRVQEIVPLLQERGDDRAGNLSGGQRRMVEFARSLMLEPKLVLLDEPSLGLDPRSLRQVYDLIETMRGHGRTILLVEQNVRIGLGVADQAVVMEGGRVRLTGDPEQVLSNPEIAELYLGGTVGGRRPGGGEEATAASDPARSPGAP
;
A
#
# COMPACT_ATOMS: atom_id res chain seq x y z
N MET A 1 -12.74 12.51 18.85
CA MET A 1 -12.96 11.24 18.11
C MET A 1 -12.86 11.59 16.63
N THR A 2 -11.80 11.17 15.96
CA THR A 2 -11.65 11.32 14.51
C THR A 2 -12.74 10.51 13.82
N GLY A 3 -13.50 11.12 12.92
CA GLY A 3 -14.55 10.44 12.14
C GLY A 3 -13.97 9.35 11.23
N VAL A 4 -14.81 8.40 10.79
CA VAL A 4 -14.43 7.42 9.76
C VAL A 4 -14.61 8.09 8.40
N LEU A 5 -13.51 8.21 7.62
CA LEU A 5 -13.55 8.77 6.27
C LEU A 5 -13.95 7.74 5.22
N LEU A 6 -13.44 6.50 5.32
CA LEU A 6 -13.76 5.40 4.41
C LEU A 6 -14.26 4.21 5.22
N GLN A 7 -15.40 3.63 4.80
CA GLN A 7 -15.97 2.43 5.41
C GLN A 7 -16.30 1.41 4.33
N LEU A 8 -15.81 0.21 4.48
CA LEU A 8 -16.22 -0.99 3.75
C LEU A 8 -17.05 -1.86 4.70
N SER A 9 -18.17 -2.43 4.23
CA SER A 9 -19.01 -3.32 5.01
C SER A 9 -19.41 -4.53 4.16
N GLY A 10 -18.91 -5.71 4.55
CA GLY A 10 -19.21 -6.98 3.91
C GLY A 10 -18.83 -7.05 2.43
N VAL A 11 -17.76 -6.36 2.01
CA VAL A 11 -17.43 -6.20 0.59
C VAL A 11 -16.91 -7.51 -0.01
N VAL A 12 -17.61 -7.96 -1.08
CA VAL A 12 -17.19 -9.08 -1.93
C VAL A 12 -16.84 -8.52 -3.30
N ALA A 13 -15.65 -8.84 -3.80
CA ALA A 13 -15.18 -8.40 -5.11
C ALA A 13 -14.14 -9.37 -5.68
N GLY A 14 -14.01 -9.40 -7.02
CA GLY A 14 -13.07 -10.29 -7.68
C GLY A 14 -13.07 -10.11 -9.20
N TYR A 15 -12.31 -10.94 -9.88
CA TYR A 15 -12.08 -10.87 -11.32
C TYR A 15 -12.76 -12.04 -12.03
N GLY A 16 -13.34 -11.80 -13.20
CA GLY A 16 -14.05 -12.84 -13.94
C GLY A 16 -15.13 -13.52 -13.09
N GLY A 17 -15.08 -14.83 -12.97
CA GLY A 17 -16.01 -15.63 -12.15
C GLY A 17 -15.60 -15.84 -10.70
N SER A 18 -14.38 -15.43 -10.29
CA SER A 18 -13.82 -15.75 -8.96
C SER A 18 -13.81 -14.55 -8.04
N ASP A 19 -14.20 -14.76 -6.77
CA ASP A 19 -14.06 -13.76 -5.72
C ASP A 19 -12.62 -13.78 -5.16
N VAL A 20 -12.11 -12.58 -4.87
CA VAL A 20 -10.83 -12.34 -4.20
C VAL A 20 -11.07 -11.77 -2.82
N LEU A 21 -12.07 -10.91 -2.67
CA LEU A 21 -12.51 -10.38 -1.39
C LEU A 21 -13.76 -11.12 -0.94
N HIS A 22 -13.78 -11.59 0.30
CA HIS A 22 -14.81 -12.46 0.87
C HIS A 22 -15.46 -11.83 2.10
N GLY A 23 -16.21 -10.72 1.91
CA GLY A 23 -16.88 -10.02 3.00
C GLY A 23 -15.90 -9.17 3.82
N VAL A 24 -15.21 -8.22 3.16
CA VAL A 24 -14.25 -7.34 3.82
C VAL A 24 -14.97 -6.22 4.56
N ASP A 25 -14.68 -6.12 5.86
CA ASP A 25 -15.01 -5.00 6.73
C ASP A 25 -13.74 -4.20 7.04
N LEU A 26 -13.77 -2.88 6.78
CA LEU A 26 -12.63 -1.99 6.98
C LEU A 26 -13.12 -0.58 7.28
N ALA A 27 -12.60 0.03 8.34
CA ALA A 27 -12.80 1.44 8.66
C ALA A 27 -11.46 2.18 8.61
N VAL A 28 -11.40 3.29 7.89
CA VAL A 28 -10.22 4.16 7.80
C VAL A 28 -10.56 5.49 8.48
N PRO A 29 -9.91 5.81 9.63
CA PRO A 29 -10.13 7.07 10.32
C PRO A 29 -9.61 8.25 9.50
N GLU A 30 -10.29 9.40 9.59
CA GLU A 30 -9.87 10.63 8.91
C GLU A 30 -8.53 11.14 9.47
N GLY A 31 -7.63 11.59 8.60
CA GLY A 31 -6.33 12.14 8.95
C GLY A 31 -5.32 11.10 9.44
N SER A 32 -5.60 9.80 9.30
CA SER A 32 -4.72 8.71 9.71
C SER A 32 -4.03 8.00 8.53
N ILE A 33 -2.98 7.25 8.85
CA ILE A 33 -2.38 6.24 7.97
C ILE A 33 -2.90 4.87 8.42
N THR A 34 -3.75 4.24 7.63
CA THR A 34 -4.15 2.84 7.81
C THR A 34 -3.32 1.97 6.87
N CYS A 35 -2.59 0.99 7.41
CA CYS A 35 -1.77 0.08 6.61
C CYS A 35 -2.40 -1.32 6.56
N ILE A 36 -2.66 -1.81 5.35
CA ILE A 36 -3.05 -3.19 5.09
C ILE A 36 -1.80 -4.00 4.79
N VAL A 37 -1.56 -5.03 5.59
CA VAL A 37 -0.46 -5.98 5.40
C VAL A 37 -0.98 -7.41 5.22
N GLY A 38 -0.16 -8.27 4.65
CA GLY A 38 -0.51 -9.67 4.40
C GLY A 38 0.27 -10.27 3.23
N PRO A 39 0.17 -11.59 3.01
CA PRO A 39 0.92 -12.26 1.95
C PRO A 39 0.47 -11.83 0.54
N ASN A 40 1.26 -12.22 -0.45
CA ASN A 40 0.85 -12.06 -1.85
C ASN A 40 -0.42 -12.88 -2.12
N GLY A 41 -1.36 -12.27 -2.85
CA GLY A 41 -2.66 -12.89 -3.10
C GLY A 41 -3.69 -12.73 -1.97
N ALA A 42 -3.37 -12.07 -0.85
CA ALA A 42 -4.32 -11.83 0.24
C ALA A 42 -5.49 -10.90 -0.12
N GLY A 43 -5.45 -10.23 -1.28
CA GLY A 43 -6.52 -9.33 -1.73
C GLY A 43 -6.25 -7.85 -1.47
N LYS A 44 -5.08 -7.48 -0.95
CA LYS A 44 -4.73 -6.10 -0.58
C LYS A 44 -4.96 -5.08 -1.70
N SER A 45 -4.31 -5.27 -2.85
CA SER A 45 -4.48 -4.37 -4.03
C SER A 45 -5.90 -4.43 -4.59
N THR A 46 -6.62 -5.54 -4.38
CA THR A 46 -8.03 -5.67 -4.77
C THR A 46 -8.92 -4.73 -3.94
N VAL A 47 -8.62 -4.55 -2.63
CA VAL A 47 -9.29 -3.54 -1.79
C VAL A 47 -9.12 -2.15 -2.40
N LEU A 48 -7.86 -1.75 -2.72
CA LEU A 48 -7.59 -0.43 -3.30
C LEU A 48 -8.32 -0.23 -4.64
N ARG A 49 -8.30 -1.23 -5.52
CA ARG A 49 -9.00 -1.18 -6.81
C ARG A 49 -10.51 -1.09 -6.65
N THR A 50 -11.06 -1.72 -5.62
CA THR A 50 -12.51 -1.67 -5.36
C THR A 50 -12.90 -0.29 -4.81
N VAL A 51 -12.10 0.30 -3.93
CA VAL A 51 -12.30 1.65 -3.39
C VAL A 51 -12.17 2.71 -4.49
N SER A 52 -11.20 2.59 -5.39
CA SER A 52 -10.99 3.54 -6.48
C SER A 52 -11.96 3.37 -7.66
N GLY A 53 -12.84 2.36 -7.63
CA GLY A 53 -13.81 2.08 -8.70
C GLY A 53 -13.24 1.37 -9.92
N LEU A 54 -11.96 0.96 -9.87
CA LEU A 54 -11.34 0.13 -10.92
C LEU A 54 -11.88 -1.31 -10.92
N LEU A 55 -12.45 -1.74 -9.79
CA LEU A 55 -13.12 -3.01 -9.65
C LEU A 55 -14.48 -2.80 -8.97
N ARG A 56 -15.55 -3.30 -9.59
CA ARG A 56 -16.89 -3.19 -9.05
C ARG A 56 -17.13 -4.25 -7.97
N PRO A 57 -17.59 -3.89 -6.75
CA PRO A 57 -17.99 -4.87 -5.76
C PRO A 57 -19.23 -5.66 -6.25
N ARG A 58 -19.30 -6.95 -5.91
CA ARG A 58 -20.43 -7.82 -6.20
C ARG A 58 -21.51 -7.73 -5.11
N SER A 59 -21.05 -7.51 -3.87
CA SER A 59 -21.93 -7.29 -2.72
C SER A 59 -21.23 -6.47 -1.65
N GLY A 60 -21.96 -6.09 -0.61
CA GLY A 60 -21.50 -5.19 0.43
C GLY A 60 -21.66 -3.71 0.05
N SER A 61 -21.14 -2.83 0.89
CA SER A 61 -21.22 -1.39 0.68
C SER A 61 -19.88 -0.71 0.93
N ILE A 62 -19.66 0.41 0.23
CA ILE A 62 -18.46 1.26 0.41
C ILE A 62 -18.95 2.69 0.55
N THR A 63 -18.62 3.33 1.67
CA THR A 63 -18.92 4.75 1.90
C THR A 63 -17.64 5.54 2.07
N PHE A 64 -17.58 6.71 1.48
CA PHE A 64 -16.48 7.67 1.58
C PHE A 64 -17.04 9.04 1.91
N ASP A 65 -16.56 9.67 2.97
CA ASP A 65 -17.05 10.98 3.47
C ASP A 65 -18.58 11.01 3.56
N GLY A 66 -19.17 9.94 4.17
CA GLY A 66 -20.61 9.75 4.33
C GLY A 66 -21.40 9.44 3.04
N ARG A 67 -20.75 9.34 1.88
CA ARG A 67 -21.39 9.10 0.57
C ARG A 67 -21.12 7.69 0.08
N SER A 68 -22.13 7.02 -0.46
CA SER A 68 -21.92 5.72 -1.12
C SER A 68 -21.14 5.88 -2.41
N ILE A 69 -20.02 5.13 -2.52
CA ILE A 69 -19.16 5.08 -3.70
C ILE A 69 -19.10 3.68 -4.33
N GLY A 70 -19.68 2.67 -3.69
CA GLY A 70 -19.68 1.30 -4.21
C GLY A 70 -20.29 1.21 -5.61
N GLY A 71 -19.53 0.67 -6.56
CA GLY A 71 -19.96 0.50 -7.95
C GLY A 71 -19.89 1.75 -8.83
N ARG A 72 -19.43 2.89 -8.30
CA ARG A 72 -19.11 4.08 -9.10
C ARG A 72 -17.84 3.87 -9.91
N SER A 73 -17.75 4.56 -11.04
CA SER A 73 -16.56 4.56 -11.88
C SER A 73 -15.43 5.42 -11.27
N PRO A 74 -14.16 5.21 -11.66
CA PRO A 74 -13.04 6.07 -11.22
C PRO A 74 -13.25 7.55 -11.51
N TRP A 75 -13.93 7.89 -12.62
CA TRP A 75 -14.24 9.27 -12.99
C TRP A 75 -15.21 9.96 -12.06
N GLU A 76 -16.09 9.20 -11.41
CA GLU A 76 -17.03 9.70 -10.40
C GLU A 76 -16.40 9.77 -9.02
N ILE A 77 -15.43 8.87 -8.71
CA ILE A 77 -14.78 8.77 -7.40
C ILE A 77 -13.65 9.81 -7.25
N LEU A 78 -12.84 10.01 -8.29
CA LEU A 78 -11.70 10.94 -8.27
C LEU A 78 -12.11 12.38 -7.86
N PRO A 79 -13.19 12.98 -8.40
CA PRO A 79 -13.63 14.31 -7.98
C PRO A 79 -14.16 14.37 -6.53
N LEU A 80 -14.53 13.25 -5.92
CA LEU A 80 -14.94 13.20 -4.52
C LEU A 80 -13.74 13.33 -3.56
N GLY A 81 -12.52 13.17 -4.06
CA GLY A 81 -11.30 13.31 -3.29
C GLY A 81 -10.59 12.00 -2.96
N VAL A 82 -10.77 10.96 -3.75
CA VAL A 82 -10.01 9.70 -3.65
C VAL A 82 -9.01 9.64 -4.81
N ALA A 83 -7.72 9.57 -4.52
CA ALA A 83 -6.67 9.37 -5.51
C ALA A 83 -5.91 8.08 -5.26
N GLN A 84 -5.48 7.40 -6.32
CA GLN A 84 -4.68 6.18 -6.20
C GLN A 84 -3.31 6.35 -6.88
N VAL A 85 -2.25 5.96 -6.17
CA VAL A 85 -0.90 5.76 -6.71
C VAL A 85 -0.70 4.26 -6.91
N PRO A 86 -0.63 3.77 -8.14
CA PRO A 86 -0.47 2.34 -8.42
C PRO A 86 0.95 1.87 -8.10
N GLN A 87 1.13 0.55 -8.01
CA GLN A 87 2.40 -0.10 -7.68
C GLN A 87 3.54 0.27 -8.64
N SER A 88 3.27 0.45 -9.93
CA SER A 88 4.31 0.75 -10.92
C SER A 88 3.82 1.54 -12.15
N GLY A 89 4.76 2.24 -12.80
CA GLY A 89 4.66 2.61 -14.21
C GLY A 89 3.69 3.74 -14.57
N ALA A 90 3.43 4.69 -13.66
CA ALA A 90 2.44 5.73 -13.92
C ALA A 90 2.97 6.94 -14.72
N LEU A 91 4.29 7.10 -14.89
CA LEU A 91 4.86 8.27 -15.55
C LEU A 91 5.04 8.08 -17.06
N PHE A 92 4.96 9.19 -17.80
CA PHE A 92 5.30 9.30 -19.21
C PHE A 92 6.77 9.70 -19.34
N PRO A 93 7.70 8.79 -19.73
CA PRO A 93 9.14 9.04 -19.66
C PRO A 93 9.63 10.18 -20.56
N SER A 94 8.97 10.42 -21.68
CA SER A 94 9.30 11.45 -22.66
C SER A 94 8.81 12.84 -22.27
N MET A 95 7.86 12.94 -21.35
CA MET A 95 7.34 14.19 -20.81
C MET A 95 8.24 14.71 -19.68
N SER A 96 8.19 16.03 -19.45
CA SER A 96 8.85 16.62 -18.29
C SER A 96 8.19 16.19 -16.97
N VAL A 97 8.90 16.35 -15.86
CA VAL A 97 8.36 16.13 -14.52
C VAL A 97 7.13 16.99 -14.27
N ARG A 98 7.21 18.27 -14.62
CA ARG A 98 6.09 19.23 -14.54
C ARG A 98 4.87 18.74 -15.31
N GLU A 99 5.05 18.34 -16.56
CA GLU A 99 3.94 17.85 -17.40
C GLU A 99 3.31 16.58 -16.80
N ASN A 100 4.14 15.66 -16.31
CA ASN A 100 3.65 14.46 -15.62
C ASN A 100 2.77 14.79 -14.43
N VAL A 101 3.18 15.75 -13.59
CA VAL A 101 2.40 16.17 -12.41
C VAL A 101 1.10 16.84 -12.83
N LEU A 102 1.15 17.75 -13.81
CA LEU A 102 -0.03 18.44 -14.33
C LEU A 102 -1.08 17.51 -14.92
N MET A 103 -0.69 16.34 -15.45
CA MET A 103 -1.63 15.31 -15.90
C MET A 103 -2.55 14.82 -14.78
N GLY A 104 -2.12 14.88 -13.51
CA GLY A 104 -2.95 14.53 -12.36
C GLY A 104 -4.18 15.40 -12.18
N ALA A 105 -4.16 16.62 -12.73
CA ALA A 105 -5.27 17.56 -12.69
C ALA A 105 -5.94 17.75 -14.06
N TYR A 106 -5.87 16.75 -14.95
CA TYR A 106 -6.42 16.84 -16.30
C TYR A 106 -7.92 17.23 -16.35
N ILE A 107 -8.69 16.84 -15.36
CA ILE A 107 -10.13 17.17 -15.27
C ILE A 107 -10.39 18.67 -15.09
N ILE A 108 -9.43 19.42 -14.51
CA ILE A 108 -9.51 20.88 -14.34
C ILE A 108 -8.56 21.64 -15.30
N ARG A 109 -8.06 21.01 -16.36
CA ARG A 109 -7.05 21.57 -17.27
C ARG A 109 -7.38 22.91 -17.90
N ARG A 110 -8.66 23.28 -17.93
CA ARG A 110 -9.13 24.57 -18.49
C ARG A 110 -8.96 25.71 -17.48
N ASP A 111 -8.93 25.43 -16.19
CA ASP A 111 -8.72 26.42 -15.13
C ASP A 111 -7.23 26.56 -14.83
N ARG A 112 -6.58 27.43 -15.62
CA ARG A 112 -5.13 27.65 -15.52
C ARG A 112 -4.72 28.30 -14.18
N ALA A 113 -5.60 29.08 -13.56
CA ALA A 113 -5.30 29.75 -12.28
C ALA A 113 -5.24 28.71 -11.15
N THR A 114 -6.27 27.88 -11.03
CA THR A 114 -6.33 26.79 -10.07
C THR A 114 -5.20 25.78 -10.29
N LEU A 115 -4.86 25.45 -11.56
CA LEU A 115 -3.75 24.56 -11.88
C LEU A 115 -2.40 25.08 -11.34
N ARG A 116 -2.11 26.35 -11.56
CA ARG A 116 -0.85 26.96 -11.09
C ARG A 116 -0.77 26.97 -9.57
N GLU A 117 -1.87 27.31 -8.91
CA GLU A 117 -1.92 27.34 -7.45
C GLU A 117 -1.73 25.96 -6.85
N ARG A 118 -2.43 24.95 -7.36
CA ARG A 118 -2.29 23.57 -6.89
C ARG A 118 -0.90 23.02 -7.15
N TYR A 119 -0.32 23.29 -8.33
CA TYR A 119 1.05 22.88 -8.63
C TYR A 119 2.04 23.50 -7.64
N ARG A 120 1.90 24.79 -7.27
CA ARG A 120 2.73 25.47 -6.26
C ARG A 120 2.60 24.78 -4.89
N ARG A 121 1.38 24.48 -4.44
CA ARG A 121 1.15 23.75 -3.18
C ARG A 121 1.80 22.35 -3.21
N VAL A 122 1.71 21.65 -4.32
CA VAL A 122 2.35 20.34 -4.46
C VAL A 122 3.87 20.46 -4.47
N GLN A 123 4.45 21.54 -5.01
CA GLN A 123 5.89 21.83 -4.91
C GLN A 123 6.37 22.05 -3.47
N GLU A 124 5.52 22.58 -2.60
CA GLU A 124 5.82 22.74 -1.17
C GLU A 124 5.91 21.39 -0.45
N ILE A 125 5.10 20.40 -0.87
CA ILE A 125 5.09 19.03 -0.33
C ILE A 125 6.21 18.18 -0.95
N VAL A 126 6.52 18.41 -2.24
CA VAL A 126 7.50 17.63 -3.03
C VAL A 126 8.54 18.57 -3.63
N PRO A 127 9.60 18.95 -2.87
CA PRO A 127 10.62 19.91 -3.32
C PRO A 127 11.34 19.52 -4.62
N LEU A 128 11.46 18.22 -4.92
CA LEU A 128 12.01 17.70 -6.17
C LEU A 128 11.44 18.39 -7.42
N LEU A 129 10.16 18.82 -7.36
CA LEU A 129 9.50 19.50 -8.49
C LEU A 129 10.06 20.88 -8.78
N GLN A 130 10.65 21.54 -7.77
CA GLN A 130 11.33 22.84 -7.96
C GLN A 130 12.69 22.65 -8.62
N GLU A 131 13.42 21.60 -8.24
CA GLU A 131 14.77 21.31 -8.71
C GLU A 131 14.79 20.69 -10.12
N ARG A 132 13.84 19.80 -10.41
CA ARG A 132 13.85 18.93 -11.58
C ARG A 132 12.57 19.03 -12.45
N GLY A 133 11.79 20.10 -12.28
CA GLY A 133 10.48 20.24 -12.95
C GLY A 133 10.54 20.18 -14.47
N ASP A 134 11.61 20.68 -15.08
CA ASP A 134 11.79 20.74 -16.53
C ASP A 134 12.57 19.52 -17.09
N ASP A 135 13.10 18.66 -16.20
CA ASP A 135 13.77 17.42 -16.63
C ASP A 135 12.78 16.41 -17.20
N ARG A 136 13.25 15.56 -18.11
CA ARG A 136 12.45 14.41 -18.59
C ARG A 136 12.28 13.39 -17.45
N ALA A 137 11.07 12.90 -17.24
CA ALA A 137 10.77 11.91 -16.21
C ALA A 137 11.54 10.59 -16.39
N GLY A 138 11.94 10.26 -17.62
CA GLY A 138 12.77 9.11 -17.92
C GLY A 138 14.18 9.17 -17.31
N ASN A 139 14.69 10.37 -17.00
CA ASN A 139 16.02 10.60 -16.42
C ASN A 139 16.03 10.53 -14.88
N LEU A 140 14.91 10.27 -14.25
CA LEU A 140 14.79 10.19 -12.81
C LEU A 140 15.18 8.80 -12.29
N SER A 141 15.74 8.75 -11.06
CA SER A 141 15.89 7.50 -10.31
C SER A 141 14.54 6.88 -9.98
N GLY A 142 14.53 5.60 -9.55
CA GLY A 142 13.29 4.91 -9.12
C GLY A 142 12.55 5.67 -8.02
N GLY A 143 13.26 6.10 -6.98
CA GLY A 143 12.70 6.88 -5.88
C GLY A 143 12.17 8.25 -6.33
N GLN A 144 12.91 8.96 -7.18
CA GLN A 144 12.45 10.23 -7.73
C GLN A 144 11.20 10.08 -8.59
N ARG A 145 11.11 9.01 -9.41
CA ARG A 145 9.88 8.70 -10.16
C ARG A 145 8.72 8.49 -9.21
N ARG A 146 8.93 7.75 -8.11
CA ARG A 146 7.88 7.51 -7.11
C ARG A 146 7.38 8.80 -6.47
N MET A 147 8.28 9.74 -6.14
CA MET A 147 7.91 11.06 -5.61
C MET A 147 7.06 11.87 -6.61
N VAL A 148 7.37 11.79 -7.92
CA VAL A 148 6.58 12.46 -8.97
C VAL A 148 5.20 11.81 -9.13
N GLU A 149 5.07 10.49 -8.97
CA GLU A 149 3.78 9.79 -8.96
C GLU A 149 2.90 10.26 -7.80
N PHE A 150 3.47 10.43 -6.61
CA PHE A 150 2.76 11.03 -5.48
C PHE A 150 2.34 12.47 -5.75
N ALA A 151 3.27 13.30 -6.23
CA ALA A 151 2.98 14.68 -6.59
C ALA A 151 1.81 14.78 -7.58
N ARG A 152 1.79 13.91 -8.59
CA ARG A 152 0.70 13.81 -9.55
C ARG A 152 -0.63 13.49 -8.88
N SER A 153 -0.66 12.58 -7.90
CA SER A 153 -1.88 12.21 -7.19
C SER A 153 -2.43 13.34 -6.32
N LEU A 154 -1.56 14.22 -5.83
CA LEU A 154 -1.93 15.34 -4.96
C LEU A 154 -2.54 16.53 -5.71
N MET A 155 -2.43 16.60 -7.03
CA MET A 155 -2.88 17.74 -7.86
C MET A 155 -4.38 18.05 -7.73
N LEU A 156 -5.21 17.09 -7.36
CA LEU A 156 -6.64 17.29 -7.10
C LEU A 156 -6.99 17.49 -5.63
N GLU A 157 -5.98 17.64 -4.77
CA GLU A 157 -6.14 17.82 -3.31
C GLU A 157 -7.02 16.73 -2.68
N PRO A 158 -6.66 15.43 -2.88
CA PRO A 158 -7.47 14.34 -2.39
C PRO A 158 -7.57 14.36 -0.86
N LYS A 159 -8.73 13.94 -0.32
CA LYS A 159 -8.90 13.64 1.11
C LYS A 159 -8.29 12.29 1.46
N LEU A 160 -8.38 11.32 0.54
CA LEU A 160 -7.87 9.95 0.69
C LEU A 160 -6.89 9.62 -0.43
N VAL A 161 -5.69 9.18 -0.05
CA VAL A 161 -4.66 8.69 -0.96
C VAL A 161 -4.50 7.19 -0.76
N LEU A 162 -4.69 6.43 -1.83
CA LEU A 162 -4.52 4.97 -1.87
C LEU A 162 -3.12 4.66 -2.41
N LEU A 163 -2.30 3.95 -1.64
CA LEU A 163 -0.92 3.63 -1.99
C LEU A 163 -0.74 2.11 -2.09
N ASP A 164 -0.37 1.62 -3.27
CA ASP A 164 -0.16 0.20 -3.54
C ASP A 164 1.33 -0.12 -3.58
N GLU A 165 1.85 -0.75 -2.52
CA GLU A 165 3.24 -1.19 -2.33
C GLU A 165 4.28 -0.11 -2.72
N PRO A 166 4.24 1.09 -2.11
CA PRO A 166 5.11 2.20 -2.50
C PRO A 166 6.60 1.91 -2.26
N SER A 167 6.94 0.94 -1.42
CA SER A 167 8.33 0.55 -1.10
C SER A 167 8.99 -0.35 -2.14
N LEU A 168 8.20 -0.96 -3.02
CA LEU A 168 8.68 -2.03 -3.89
C LEU A 168 9.81 -1.58 -4.82
N GLY A 169 10.95 -2.29 -4.77
CA GLY A 169 12.09 -2.06 -5.67
C GLY A 169 12.88 -0.79 -5.38
N LEU A 170 12.67 -0.15 -4.24
CA LEU A 170 13.43 1.03 -3.83
C LEU A 170 14.67 0.66 -3.02
N ASP A 171 15.75 1.42 -3.22
CA ASP A 171 16.92 1.39 -2.36
C ASP A 171 16.59 2.02 -0.98
N PRO A 172 17.40 1.75 0.08
CA PRO A 172 17.10 2.22 1.44
C PRO A 172 16.98 3.74 1.60
N ARG A 173 17.68 4.53 0.77
CA ARG A 173 17.61 6.00 0.81
C ARG A 173 16.30 6.48 0.18
N SER A 174 15.96 5.98 -0.99
CA SER A 174 14.70 6.28 -1.69
C SER A 174 13.50 5.85 -0.87
N LEU A 175 13.61 4.70 -0.19
CA LEU A 175 12.58 4.19 0.71
C LEU A 175 12.27 5.20 1.82
N ARG A 176 13.28 5.69 2.53
CA ARG A 176 13.10 6.71 3.58
C ARG A 176 12.41 7.96 3.03
N GLN A 177 12.89 8.49 1.90
CA GLN A 177 12.29 9.68 1.27
C GLN A 177 10.81 9.50 0.93
N VAL A 178 10.41 8.31 0.47
CA VAL A 178 9.01 7.99 0.17
C VAL A 178 8.16 7.97 1.44
N TYR A 179 8.67 7.39 2.53
CA TYR A 179 7.92 7.34 3.79
C TYR A 179 7.87 8.70 4.49
N ASP A 180 8.95 9.51 4.44
CA ASP A 180 8.94 10.90 4.90
C ASP A 180 7.87 11.72 4.15
N LEU A 181 7.71 11.46 2.84
CA LEU A 181 6.66 12.12 2.04
C LEU A 181 5.26 11.65 2.46
N ILE A 182 5.06 10.36 2.76
CA ILE A 182 3.79 9.84 3.25
C ILE A 182 3.40 10.51 4.57
N GLU A 183 4.33 10.64 5.51
CA GLU A 183 4.10 11.37 6.76
C GLU A 183 3.84 12.87 6.54
N THR A 184 4.55 13.49 5.62
CA THR A 184 4.32 14.89 5.22
C THR A 184 2.90 15.06 4.68
N MET A 185 2.42 14.16 3.82
CA MET A 185 1.04 14.18 3.31
C MET A 185 0.01 14.07 4.45
N ARG A 186 0.23 13.18 5.43
CA ARG A 186 -0.60 13.08 6.63
C ARG A 186 -0.59 14.40 7.41
N GLY A 187 0.60 14.97 7.64
CA GLY A 187 0.75 16.27 8.31
C GLY A 187 -0.01 17.42 7.63
N HIS A 188 -0.24 17.32 6.32
CA HIS A 188 -1.10 18.23 5.55
C HIS A 188 -2.59 17.81 5.53
N GLY A 189 -3.01 16.96 6.46
CA GLY A 189 -4.41 16.55 6.64
C GLY A 189 -4.92 15.51 5.63
N ARG A 190 -4.03 14.78 4.95
CA ARG A 190 -4.46 13.70 4.06
C ARG A 190 -4.65 12.41 4.86
N THR A 191 -5.69 11.66 4.52
CA THR A 191 -5.89 10.29 4.99
C THR A 191 -5.21 9.35 4.01
N ILE A 192 -4.56 8.30 4.51
CA ILE A 192 -3.79 7.40 3.67
C ILE A 192 -4.22 5.96 3.94
N LEU A 193 -4.58 5.24 2.89
CA LEU A 193 -4.75 3.80 2.91
C LEU A 193 -3.58 3.18 2.16
N LEU A 194 -2.66 2.61 2.93
CA LEU A 194 -1.40 2.03 2.47
C LEU A 194 -1.53 0.51 2.40
N VAL A 195 -1.12 -0.09 1.30
CA VAL A 195 -0.91 -1.53 1.18
C VAL A 195 0.58 -1.80 1.12
N GLU A 196 1.06 -2.70 1.97
CA GLU A 196 2.47 -3.12 1.98
C GLU A 196 2.64 -4.63 2.12
N GLN A 197 3.70 -5.12 1.51
CA GLN A 197 4.15 -6.50 1.70
C GLN A 197 5.12 -6.61 2.89
N ASN A 198 5.99 -5.61 3.06
CA ASN A 198 6.90 -5.56 4.20
C ASN A 198 6.18 -5.02 5.44
N VAL A 199 5.79 -5.94 6.32
CA VAL A 199 5.00 -5.64 7.53
C VAL A 199 5.69 -4.61 8.42
N ARG A 200 7.00 -4.76 8.66
CA ARG A 200 7.76 -3.85 9.56
C ARG A 200 7.79 -2.42 9.01
N ILE A 201 8.00 -2.28 7.71
CA ILE A 201 8.07 -0.98 7.06
C ILE A 201 6.68 -0.33 7.06
N GLY A 202 5.65 -1.05 6.60
CA GLY A 202 4.30 -0.51 6.51
C GLY A 202 3.70 -0.12 7.85
N LEU A 203 3.88 -0.98 8.87
CA LEU A 203 3.35 -0.70 10.21
C LEU A 203 4.16 0.35 10.98
N GLY A 204 5.43 0.57 10.61
CA GLY A 204 6.29 1.58 11.26
C GLY A 204 5.81 3.03 11.07
N VAL A 205 4.96 3.31 10.09
CA VAL A 205 4.39 4.65 9.83
C VAL A 205 2.88 4.70 10.03
N ALA A 206 2.25 3.57 10.32
CA ALA A 206 0.80 3.47 10.41
C ALA A 206 0.26 3.91 11.77
N ASP A 207 -0.92 4.52 11.78
CA ASP A 207 -1.71 4.76 12.99
C ASP A 207 -2.66 3.58 13.27
N GLN A 208 -2.99 2.80 12.21
CA GLN A 208 -3.83 1.60 12.30
C GLN A 208 -3.28 0.50 11.38
N ALA A 209 -3.19 -0.71 11.92
CA ALA A 209 -2.82 -1.91 11.19
C ALA A 209 -4.04 -2.75 10.82
N VAL A 210 -4.03 -3.30 9.61
CA VAL A 210 -5.02 -4.26 9.13
C VAL A 210 -4.29 -5.45 8.52
N VAL A 211 -4.51 -6.64 9.04
CA VAL A 211 -3.91 -7.87 8.53
C VAL A 211 -4.94 -8.58 7.65
N MET A 212 -4.56 -8.85 6.40
CA MET A 212 -5.40 -9.58 5.46
C MET A 212 -4.81 -10.94 5.09
N GLU A 213 -5.67 -11.94 5.00
CA GLU A 213 -5.34 -13.28 4.53
C GLU A 213 -6.54 -13.90 3.78
N GLY A 214 -6.31 -14.54 2.64
CA GLY A 214 -7.35 -15.23 1.88
C GLY A 214 -8.57 -14.36 1.57
N GLY A 215 -8.36 -13.08 1.24
CA GLY A 215 -9.44 -12.15 0.90
C GLY A 215 -10.28 -11.65 2.08
N ARG A 216 -9.85 -11.87 3.31
CA ARG A 216 -10.55 -11.46 4.55
C ARG A 216 -9.64 -10.62 5.43
N VAL A 217 -10.23 -9.73 6.22
CA VAL A 217 -9.55 -9.09 7.34
C VAL A 217 -9.49 -10.08 8.50
N ARG A 218 -8.29 -10.38 8.97
CA ARG A 218 -8.04 -11.27 10.11
C ARG A 218 -7.93 -10.51 11.42
N LEU A 219 -7.26 -9.37 11.38
CA LEU A 219 -6.99 -8.56 12.56
C LEU A 219 -6.97 -7.08 12.16
N THR A 220 -7.52 -6.23 13.00
CA THR A 220 -7.37 -4.78 12.94
C THR A 220 -6.99 -4.29 14.33
N GLY A 221 -6.01 -3.41 14.43
CA GLY A 221 -5.58 -2.90 15.73
C GLY A 221 -4.43 -1.90 15.64
N ASP A 222 -3.86 -1.65 16.81
CA ASP A 222 -2.66 -0.84 16.94
C ASP A 222 -1.45 -1.53 16.28
N PRO A 223 -0.61 -0.81 15.51
CA PRO A 223 0.53 -1.38 14.81
C PRO A 223 1.54 -2.11 15.71
N GLU A 224 1.83 -1.58 16.91
CA GLU A 224 2.77 -2.21 17.86
C GLU A 224 2.20 -3.52 18.40
N GLN A 225 0.89 -3.54 18.68
CA GLN A 225 0.22 -4.77 19.15
C GLN A 225 0.20 -5.84 18.04
N VAL A 226 -0.01 -5.44 16.79
CA VAL A 226 0.03 -6.36 15.65
C VAL A 226 1.45 -6.90 15.44
N LEU A 227 2.48 -6.06 15.52
CA LEU A 227 3.88 -6.47 15.40
C LEU A 227 4.34 -7.41 16.52
N SER A 228 3.78 -7.25 17.73
CA SER A 228 4.09 -8.10 18.90
C SER A 228 3.28 -9.39 18.96
N ASN A 229 2.28 -9.57 18.07
CA ASN A 229 1.47 -10.78 18.02
C ASN A 229 2.31 -11.97 17.51
N PRO A 230 2.46 -13.07 18.27
CA PRO A 230 3.29 -14.20 17.89
C PRO A 230 2.88 -14.87 16.57
N GLU A 231 1.57 -14.95 16.29
CA GLU A 231 1.06 -15.53 15.04
C GLU A 231 1.48 -14.68 13.83
N ILE A 232 1.40 -13.36 13.97
CA ILE A 232 1.82 -12.43 12.92
C ILE A 232 3.35 -12.47 12.76
N ALA A 233 4.09 -12.53 13.86
CA ALA A 233 5.54 -12.65 13.84
C ALA A 233 6.01 -13.92 13.14
N GLU A 234 5.37 -15.05 13.39
CA GLU A 234 5.70 -16.32 12.75
C GLU A 234 5.35 -16.33 11.26
N LEU A 235 4.14 -15.88 10.90
CA LEU A 235 3.63 -15.93 9.53
C LEU A 235 4.29 -14.91 8.59
N TYR A 236 4.64 -13.72 9.09
CA TYR A 236 5.01 -12.59 8.23
C TYR A 236 6.38 -11.97 8.51
N LEU A 237 6.99 -12.22 9.67
CA LEU A 237 8.28 -11.63 10.04
C LEU A 237 9.46 -12.61 9.95
N GLY A 238 9.20 -13.88 9.63
CA GLY A 238 10.24 -14.93 9.54
C GLY A 238 10.94 -15.18 10.89
N GLY A 239 10.27 -14.86 12.01
CA GLY A 239 10.83 -14.97 13.32
C GLY A 239 10.68 -16.37 13.89
N THR A 240 11.76 -17.08 14.05
CA THR A 240 11.88 -18.08 15.10
C THR A 240 11.78 -17.36 16.44
N VAL A 241 10.57 -17.20 16.96
CA VAL A 241 10.42 -17.02 18.42
C VAL A 241 10.91 -18.30 19.04
N GLY A 242 11.98 -18.23 19.82
CA GLY A 242 12.61 -19.36 20.48
C GLY A 242 11.60 -20.22 21.25
N GLY A 243 11.13 -21.25 20.62
CA GLY A 243 10.36 -22.35 21.17
C GLY A 243 11.29 -23.53 21.34
N ARG A 244 11.83 -23.66 22.55
CA ARG A 244 12.48 -24.83 23.11
C ARG A 244 11.73 -26.09 22.71
N ARG A 245 12.33 -26.91 21.82
CA ARG A 245 11.87 -28.29 21.62
C ARG A 245 12.02 -29.00 23.00
N PRO A 246 10.99 -29.66 23.53
CA PRO A 246 11.15 -30.55 24.65
C PRO A 246 11.99 -31.74 24.18
N GLY A 247 13.07 -31.98 24.88
CA GLY A 247 13.94 -33.11 24.68
C GLY A 247 13.18 -34.41 24.90
N GLY A 248 13.39 -35.35 24.02
CA GLY A 248 13.13 -36.77 24.20
C GLY A 248 14.43 -37.46 23.88
N GLY A 249 15.21 -37.72 24.95
CA GLY A 249 16.29 -38.67 24.85
C GLY A 249 15.73 -40.08 24.83
N GLU A 250 16.45 -40.95 24.16
CA GLU A 250 16.80 -42.24 24.74
C GLU A 250 17.85 -42.93 23.83
N GLU A 251 18.86 -43.40 24.55
CA GLU A 251 19.97 -44.21 24.07
C GLU A 251 19.50 -45.57 23.55
N ALA A 252 20.22 -46.08 22.58
CA ALA A 252 20.53 -47.50 22.51
C ALA A 252 21.74 -47.75 21.60
N THR A 253 22.88 -47.88 22.22
CA THR A 253 23.93 -48.91 22.16
C THR A 253 24.13 -49.74 20.88
N ALA A 254 25.32 -49.59 20.36
CA ALA A 254 26.37 -50.54 20.02
C ALA A 254 26.02 -51.86 19.27
N ALA A 255 26.71 -52.08 18.17
CA ALA A 255 27.64 -53.22 18.02
C ALA A 255 28.24 -53.31 16.58
N SER A 256 29.56 -53.19 16.56
CA SER A 256 30.55 -54.02 15.84
C SER A 256 30.42 -54.35 14.35
N ASP A 257 31.31 -53.83 13.60
CA ASP A 257 32.32 -54.30 12.63
C ASP A 257 32.46 -55.86 12.45
N PRO A 258 33.11 -56.47 11.40
CA PRO A 258 33.80 -55.92 10.22
C PRO A 258 33.69 -56.74 8.90
N ALA A 259 34.34 -56.17 7.87
CA ALA A 259 35.08 -56.84 6.80
C ALA A 259 34.37 -57.50 5.57
N ARG A 260 34.62 -56.99 4.38
CA ARG A 260 35.51 -57.53 3.31
C ARG A 260 35.24 -56.88 1.96
N SER A 261 36.22 -56.25 1.43
CA SER A 261 36.48 -56.17 -0.02
C SER A 261 37.07 -57.55 -0.46
N PRO A 262 37.29 -57.90 -1.75
CA PRO A 262 37.40 -57.07 -2.93
C PRO A 262 36.85 -57.72 -4.25
N GLY A 263 37.00 -57.04 -5.37
CA GLY A 263 37.13 -57.69 -6.68
C GLY A 263 36.49 -56.94 -7.84
N ALA A 264 37.36 -56.26 -8.55
CA ALA A 264 37.16 -55.93 -9.97
C ALA A 264 37.29 -57.17 -10.86
N PRO A 265 36.95 -57.19 -12.13
CA PRO A 265 37.61 -56.36 -13.13
C PRO A 265 36.69 -55.35 -13.86
#